data_13d7422cc554d0bcdf83cad23cbae7fe
#
_entry.id   13d7422cc554d0bcdf83cad23cbae7fe
#
_cell.length_a   1.000
_cell.length_b   1.000
_cell.length_c   1.000
_cell.angle_alpha   90.00
_cell.angle_beta   90.00
_cell.angle_gamma   90.00
#
_symmetry.space_group_name_H-M   'P 1'
#
loop_
_entity.id
_entity.type
_entity.pdbx_description
1 polymer ?
#
loop_
_entity_poly.entity_id
_entity_poly.type
_entity_poly.pdbx_seq_one_letter_code
_entity_poly.pdbx_strand_id
1 'polypeptide(L)'
;MTDEQIRSDLERFLGESVRSVNVIPEGHSGFTYWVDLDGRRAVMRLPPPGARIAGPADIPRQGRLMDALNRRGLPVPAVLTMSDQPVIDGRPFYLLEAVDGDRIEKVVGTVPNVQLAGSAVAVLKLLQRVPVAETGIGEERPATLDSEIARWTWLMDRAPEELTGEAPAAADLLKARKPAERAPVLVHADFHYGNMLFRDGGVVALLDWEIAQLGQPLLDLACLAVVAHASRTGEDRVPGGGAVSVPDGVLLDMYGADPEEFRWYLAFTYYKYASIFGYNLMLHRRGKRPDPVYEERTTTIVDFIAEAHKLLDAG
;
A
#
# COMPACT_ATOMS: atom_id res chain seq x y z
N MET A 1 -4.37 26.93 -5.12
CA MET A 1 -5.77 26.82 -4.76
C MET A 1 -5.93 26.80 -3.26
N THR A 2 -7.05 27.29 -2.73
CA THR A 2 -7.31 27.40 -1.31
C THR A 2 -8.25 26.28 -0.85
N ASP A 3 -8.12 25.83 0.39
CA ASP A 3 -9.05 24.86 1.02
C ASP A 3 -10.50 25.33 0.92
N GLU A 4 -10.71 26.66 0.85
CA GLU A 4 -12.02 27.29 0.67
C GLU A 4 -12.68 26.96 -0.68
N GLN A 5 -11.90 26.91 -1.78
CA GLN A 5 -12.44 26.53 -3.08
C GLN A 5 -12.87 25.06 -3.08
N ILE A 6 -12.04 24.18 -2.51
CA ILE A 6 -12.36 22.75 -2.37
C ILE A 6 -13.62 22.57 -1.52
N ARG A 7 -13.73 23.30 -0.41
CA ARG A 7 -14.91 23.27 0.46
C ARG A 7 -16.18 23.68 -0.30
N SER A 8 -16.12 24.79 -1.02
CA SER A 8 -17.27 25.31 -1.78
C SER A 8 -17.72 24.35 -2.90
N ASP A 9 -16.78 23.74 -3.61
CA ASP A 9 -17.10 22.75 -4.66
C ASP A 9 -17.73 21.50 -4.04
N LEU A 10 -17.24 21.05 -2.88
CA LEU A 10 -17.77 19.90 -2.16
C LEU A 10 -19.19 20.17 -1.63
N GLU A 11 -19.45 21.35 -1.03
CA GLU A 11 -20.79 21.77 -0.62
C GLU A 11 -21.78 21.73 -1.77
N ARG A 12 -21.37 22.29 -2.92
CA ARG A 12 -22.21 22.30 -4.13
C ARG A 12 -22.51 20.90 -4.63
N PHE A 13 -21.52 20.00 -4.59
CA PHE A 13 -21.68 18.62 -5.02
C PHE A 13 -22.57 17.81 -4.09
N LEU A 14 -22.37 17.95 -2.77
CA LEU A 14 -23.11 17.19 -1.75
C LEU A 14 -24.55 17.75 -1.54
N GLY A 15 -24.76 19.03 -1.78
CA GLY A 15 -26.02 19.72 -1.41
C GLY A 15 -26.22 19.87 0.11
N GLU A 16 -25.16 19.70 0.90
CA GLU A 16 -25.15 19.86 2.36
C GLU A 16 -23.98 20.75 2.80
N SER A 17 -24.04 21.32 4.00
CA SER A 17 -23.00 22.20 4.55
C SER A 17 -21.73 21.42 4.89
N VAL A 18 -20.60 21.97 4.49
CA VAL A 18 -19.25 21.48 4.84
C VAL A 18 -18.60 22.50 5.79
N ARG A 19 -18.39 22.12 7.04
CA ARG A 19 -17.85 23.03 8.06
C ARG A 19 -16.39 23.39 7.81
N SER A 20 -15.59 22.39 7.48
CA SER A 20 -14.16 22.58 7.19
C SER A 20 -13.62 21.50 6.26
N VAL A 21 -12.57 21.87 5.52
CA VAL A 21 -11.71 20.96 4.75
C VAL A 21 -10.27 21.29 5.12
N ASN A 22 -9.52 20.31 5.62
CA ASN A 22 -8.15 20.51 6.10
C ASN A 22 -7.24 19.42 5.53
N VAL A 23 -6.10 19.79 4.96
CA VAL A 23 -5.12 18.84 4.42
C VAL A 23 -4.62 17.89 5.52
N ILE A 24 -4.52 16.61 5.21
CA ILE A 24 -3.81 15.62 6.02
C ILE A 24 -2.35 15.60 5.55
N PRO A 25 -1.38 16.09 6.35
CA PRO A 25 0.00 16.26 5.89
C PRO A 25 0.76 14.95 5.68
N GLU A 26 0.26 13.84 6.21
CA GLU A 26 0.94 12.54 6.25
C GLU A 26 0.74 11.67 4.98
N GLY A 27 -0.04 12.14 4.00
CA GLY A 27 -0.31 11.42 2.75
C GLY A 27 0.73 11.67 1.67
N HIS A 28 1.64 10.72 1.40
CA HIS A 28 2.73 10.89 0.43
C HIS A 28 2.31 10.83 -1.05
N SER A 29 1.17 10.25 -1.39
CA SER A 29 0.79 9.93 -2.78
C SER A 29 -0.37 10.71 -3.36
N GLY A 30 -1.03 11.55 -2.56
CA GLY A 30 -2.20 12.30 -3.03
C GLY A 30 -2.63 13.42 -2.08
N PHE A 31 -3.57 14.20 -2.55
CA PHE A 31 -4.19 15.24 -1.76
C PHE A 31 -5.31 14.62 -0.94
N THR A 32 -5.06 14.38 0.34
CA THR A 32 -5.99 13.79 1.31
C THR A 32 -6.41 14.87 2.31
N TYR A 33 -7.70 14.94 2.63
CA TYR A 33 -8.28 15.99 3.45
C TYR A 33 -9.20 15.40 4.50
N TRP A 34 -9.12 15.93 5.73
CA TRP A 34 -10.21 15.84 6.68
C TRP A 34 -11.35 16.74 6.23
N VAL A 35 -12.57 16.21 6.25
CA VAL A 35 -13.79 16.92 5.93
C VAL A 35 -14.73 16.81 7.13
N ASP A 36 -15.06 17.96 7.74
CA ASP A 36 -16.06 18.03 8.82
C ASP A 36 -17.42 18.40 8.21
N LEU A 37 -18.29 17.42 8.17
CA LEU A 37 -19.71 17.57 7.77
C LEU A 37 -20.57 17.84 9.01
N ASP A 38 -21.86 18.13 8.81
CA ASP A 38 -22.76 18.33 9.94
C ASP A 38 -23.01 17.00 10.68
N GLY A 39 -22.43 16.88 11.89
CA GLY A 39 -22.57 15.71 12.76
C GLY A 39 -21.68 14.51 12.40
N ARG A 40 -20.81 14.59 11.38
CA ARG A 40 -19.91 13.50 11.00
C ARG A 40 -18.58 14.00 10.43
N ARG A 41 -17.53 13.18 10.57
CA ARG A 41 -16.24 13.42 9.97
C ARG A 41 -16.01 12.45 8.81
N ALA A 42 -15.36 12.93 7.76
CA ALA A 42 -15.04 12.17 6.55
C ALA A 42 -13.61 12.40 6.11
N VAL A 43 -13.12 11.55 5.22
CA VAL A 43 -11.82 11.68 4.54
C VAL A 43 -12.05 11.78 3.05
N MET A 44 -11.60 12.87 2.44
CA MET A 44 -11.66 13.07 0.99
C MET A 44 -10.28 12.85 0.37
N ARG A 45 -10.22 12.19 -0.77
CA ARG A 45 -9.00 12.07 -1.57
C ARG A 45 -9.22 12.59 -2.98
N LEU A 46 -8.23 13.35 -3.45
CA LEU A 46 -8.12 13.89 -4.80
C LEU A 46 -6.82 13.41 -5.44
N PRO A 47 -6.73 13.24 -6.76
CA PRO A 47 -5.45 13.06 -7.40
C PRO A 47 -4.61 14.35 -7.34
N PRO A 48 -3.27 14.29 -7.53
CA PRO A 48 -2.46 15.50 -7.70
C PRO A 48 -2.99 16.38 -8.83
N PRO A 49 -2.89 17.73 -8.73
CA PRO A 49 -3.30 18.63 -9.78
C PRO A 49 -2.58 18.32 -11.10
N GLY A 50 -3.32 18.20 -12.19
CA GLY A 50 -2.78 17.90 -13.51
C GLY A 50 -2.27 16.46 -13.69
N ALA A 51 -2.45 15.59 -12.72
CA ALA A 51 -2.09 14.18 -12.86
C ALA A 51 -2.98 13.50 -13.91
N ARG A 52 -2.38 12.61 -14.70
CA ARG A 52 -3.15 11.67 -15.53
C ARG A 52 -3.88 10.69 -14.59
N ILE A 53 -5.17 10.52 -14.79
CA ILE A 53 -6.00 9.59 -14.00
C ILE A 53 -5.67 8.16 -14.46
N ALA A 54 -4.65 7.58 -13.84
CA ALA A 54 -4.18 6.21 -14.09
C ALA A 54 -3.24 5.77 -12.96
N GLY A 55 -3.16 4.47 -12.69
CA GLY A 55 -2.32 3.90 -11.62
C GLY A 55 -2.64 4.51 -10.25
N PRO A 56 -1.65 4.94 -9.46
CA PRO A 56 -1.88 5.50 -8.13
C PRO A 56 -2.76 6.76 -8.09
N ALA A 57 -2.87 7.49 -9.21
CA ALA A 57 -3.73 8.67 -9.33
C ALA A 57 -5.16 8.36 -9.78
N ASP A 58 -5.50 7.09 -10.03
CA ASP A 58 -6.87 6.68 -10.39
C ASP A 58 -7.74 6.56 -9.13
N ILE A 59 -8.12 7.72 -8.62
CA ILE A 59 -8.94 7.84 -7.40
C ILE A 59 -10.33 7.19 -7.57
N PRO A 60 -11.05 7.36 -8.70
CA PRO A 60 -12.32 6.66 -8.92
C PRO A 60 -12.20 5.13 -8.88
N ARG A 61 -11.14 4.56 -9.45
CA ARG A 61 -10.87 3.12 -9.39
C ARG A 61 -10.70 2.63 -7.94
N GLN A 62 -9.93 3.37 -7.14
CA GLN A 62 -9.76 3.07 -5.71
C GLN A 62 -11.10 3.15 -4.96
N GLY A 63 -11.93 4.15 -5.27
CA GLY A 63 -13.26 4.29 -4.69
C GLY A 63 -14.17 3.10 -5.01
N ARG A 64 -14.23 2.67 -6.29
CA ARG A 64 -15.02 1.48 -6.69
C ARG A 64 -14.56 0.21 -5.99
N LEU A 65 -13.25 0.01 -5.88
CA LEU A 65 -12.66 -1.13 -5.18
C LEU A 65 -13.06 -1.14 -3.70
N MET A 66 -12.86 -0.02 -2.99
CA MET A 66 -13.23 0.07 -1.57
C MET A 66 -14.72 -0.11 -1.33
N ASP A 67 -15.59 0.46 -2.16
CA ASP A 67 -17.03 0.29 -2.06
C ASP A 67 -17.44 -1.18 -2.22
N ALA A 68 -16.87 -1.88 -3.20
CA ALA A 68 -17.13 -3.31 -3.41
C ALA A 68 -16.70 -4.16 -2.20
N LEU A 69 -15.54 -3.86 -1.60
CA LEU A 69 -15.00 -4.58 -0.44
C LEU A 69 -15.80 -4.29 0.85
N ASN A 70 -16.15 -3.01 1.08
CA ASN A 70 -16.92 -2.61 2.25
C ASN A 70 -18.30 -3.27 2.26
N ARG A 71 -19.01 -3.31 1.12
CA ARG A 71 -20.32 -4.01 0.98
C ARG A 71 -20.25 -5.50 1.31
N ARG A 72 -19.05 -6.09 1.29
CA ARG A 72 -18.79 -7.49 1.66
C ARG A 72 -18.35 -7.66 3.11
N GLY A 73 -18.34 -6.57 3.87
CA GLY A 73 -17.99 -6.59 5.28
C GLY A 73 -16.49 -6.71 5.55
N LEU A 74 -15.62 -6.41 4.55
CA LEU A 74 -14.20 -6.29 4.81
C LEU A 74 -13.91 -5.00 5.59
N PRO A 75 -12.88 -4.97 6.42
CA PRO A 75 -12.49 -3.77 7.16
C PRO A 75 -11.84 -2.75 6.20
N VAL A 76 -12.68 -2.05 5.47
CA VAL A 76 -12.33 -0.98 4.53
C VAL A 76 -13.27 0.18 4.79
N PRO A 77 -12.80 1.44 4.79
CA PRO A 77 -13.68 2.58 5.02
C PRO A 77 -14.86 2.59 4.03
N ALA A 78 -16.05 2.91 4.50
CA ALA A 78 -17.22 3.05 3.65
C ALA A 78 -17.06 4.25 2.70
N VAL A 79 -17.35 4.06 1.41
CA VAL A 79 -17.42 5.15 0.43
C VAL A 79 -18.76 5.85 0.60
N LEU A 80 -18.74 7.08 1.12
CA LEU A 80 -19.93 7.90 1.31
C LEU A 80 -20.44 8.42 -0.04
N THR A 81 -19.52 8.88 -0.88
CA THR A 81 -19.78 9.29 -2.26
C THR A 81 -18.47 9.35 -3.06
N MET A 82 -18.58 9.36 -4.38
CA MET A 82 -17.44 9.57 -5.30
C MET A 82 -17.94 10.13 -6.62
N SER A 83 -17.02 10.71 -7.40
CA SER A 83 -17.29 11.16 -8.76
C SER A 83 -16.09 10.88 -9.66
N ASP A 84 -16.36 10.29 -10.82
CA ASP A 84 -15.40 10.13 -11.92
C ASP A 84 -15.23 11.45 -12.70
N GLN A 85 -16.18 12.39 -12.53
CA GLN A 85 -16.14 13.69 -13.16
C GLN A 85 -15.28 14.66 -12.37
N PRO A 86 -14.64 15.64 -13.03
CA PRO A 86 -13.75 16.62 -12.39
C PRO A 86 -14.54 17.72 -11.65
N VAL A 87 -15.26 17.34 -10.58
CA VAL A 87 -16.21 18.21 -9.88
C VAL A 87 -15.62 18.98 -8.69
N ILE A 88 -14.52 18.48 -8.11
CA ILE A 88 -13.83 19.14 -7.01
C ILE A 88 -12.50 19.66 -7.53
N ASP A 89 -12.38 20.96 -7.67
CA ASP A 89 -11.18 21.60 -8.22
C ASP A 89 -10.74 21.03 -9.58
N GLY A 90 -11.70 20.76 -10.45
CA GLY A 90 -11.40 20.16 -11.74
C GLY A 90 -10.84 18.75 -11.65
N ARG A 91 -11.05 18.03 -10.55
CA ARG A 91 -10.55 16.68 -10.29
C ARG A 91 -11.66 15.72 -9.87
N PRO A 92 -11.55 14.42 -10.22
CA PRO A 92 -12.38 13.37 -9.63
C PRO A 92 -12.02 13.19 -8.14
N PHE A 93 -12.91 12.58 -7.36
CA PHE A 93 -12.69 12.36 -5.93
C PHE A 93 -13.47 11.16 -5.40
N TYR A 94 -13.09 10.73 -4.21
CA TYR A 94 -13.97 10.00 -3.31
C TYR A 94 -13.99 10.62 -1.91
N LEU A 95 -15.10 10.39 -1.21
CA LEU A 95 -15.30 10.76 0.20
C LEU A 95 -15.58 9.48 0.98
N LEU A 96 -14.78 9.21 2.00
CA LEU A 96 -14.87 8.04 2.86
C LEU A 96 -15.38 8.43 4.24
N GLU A 97 -16.04 7.50 4.91
CA GLU A 97 -16.26 7.57 6.34
C GLU A 97 -14.92 7.61 7.10
N ALA A 98 -14.82 8.49 8.10
CA ALA A 98 -13.69 8.48 9.01
C ALA A 98 -13.82 7.29 9.97
N VAL A 99 -12.94 6.32 9.86
CA VAL A 99 -12.92 5.16 10.75
C VAL A 99 -12.24 5.53 12.07
N ASP A 100 -12.90 5.25 13.18
CA ASP A 100 -12.32 5.35 14.51
C ASP A 100 -11.43 4.15 14.79
N GLY A 101 -10.13 4.40 14.89
CA GLY A 101 -9.09 3.38 15.10
C GLY A 101 -7.72 4.04 15.25
N ASP A 102 -6.83 3.32 15.91
CA ASP A 102 -5.47 3.77 16.16
C ASP A 102 -4.49 3.23 15.11
N ARG A 103 -3.52 4.07 14.74
CA ARG A 103 -2.39 3.64 13.94
C ARG A 103 -1.47 2.71 14.73
N ILE A 104 -0.68 1.92 14.04
CA ILE A 104 0.17 0.90 14.64
C ILE A 104 1.12 1.46 15.70
N GLU A 105 1.63 2.68 15.52
CA GLU A 105 2.56 3.34 16.44
C GLU A 105 1.99 3.55 17.85
N LYS A 106 0.66 3.65 17.96
CA LYS A 106 -0.04 3.76 19.26
C LYS A 106 -0.39 2.42 19.88
N VAL A 107 -0.48 1.38 19.06
CA VAL A 107 -0.98 0.05 19.47
C VAL A 107 0.16 -0.88 19.85
N VAL A 108 1.29 -0.74 19.18
CA VAL A 108 2.48 -1.55 19.47
C VAL A 108 2.94 -1.36 20.91
N GLY A 109 3.32 -2.47 21.57
CA GLY A 109 3.67 -2.48 22.99
C GLY A 109 2.48 -2.52 23.96
N THR A 110 1.26 -2.22 23.50
CA THR A 110 0.02 -2.36 24.29
C THR A 110 -0.72 -3.67 24.00
N VAL A 111 -0.53 -4.21 22.80
CA VAL A 111 -1.10 -5.49 22.33
C VAL A 111 0.04 -6.42 21.91
N PRO A 112 -0.03 -7.73 22.20
CA PRO A 112 0.98 -8.69 21.77
C PRO A 112 1.15 -8.71 20.24
N ASN A 113 2.40 -8.69 19.75
CA ASN A 113 2.69 -8.69 18.31
C ASN A 113 2.05 -9.88 17.57
N VAL A 114 1.98 -11.05 18.20
CA VAL A 114 1.32 -12.23 17.63
C VAL A 114 -0.18 -12.02 17.40
N GLN A 115 -0.84 -11.27 18.26
CA GLN A 115 -2.26 -10.92 18.08
C GLN A 115 -2.45 -9.94 16.94
N LEU A 116 -1.61 -8.91 16.84
CA LEU A 116 -1.64 -7.94 15.72
C LEU A 116 -1.37 -8.64 14.38
N ALA A 117 -0.37 -9.51 14.33
CA ALA A 117 -0.06 -10.31 13.15
C ALA A 117 -1.22 -11.25 12.78
N GLY A 118 -1.81 -11.93 13.75
CA GLY A 118 -2.96 -12.80 13.53
C GLY A 118 -4.17 -12.06 12.97
N SER A 119 -4.43 -10.85 13.48
CA SER A 119 -5.51 -9.99 12.96
C SER A 119 -5.24 -9.56 11.50
N ALA A 120 -4.01 -9.14 11.18
CA ALA A 120 -3.62 -8.77 9.82
C ALA A 120 -3.75 -9.97 8.85
N VAL A 121 -3.23 -11.15 9.23
CA VAL A 121 -3.35 -12.37 8.41
C VAL A 121 -4.81 -12.80 8.22
N ALA A 122 -5.65 -12.63 9.24
CA ALA A 122 -7.08 -12.91 9.11
C ALA A 122 -7.75 -12.01 8.06
N VAL A 123 -7.44 -10.70 8.07
CA VAL A 123 -7.92 -9.75 7.05
C VAL A 123 -7.39 -10.12 5.67
N LEU A 124 -6.11 -10.50 5.54
CA LEU A 124 -5.54 -10.95 4.28
C LEU A 124 -6.29 -12.15 3.71
N LYS A 125 -6.59 -13.15 4.53
CA LYS A 125 -7.37 -14.33 4.13
C LYS A 125 -8.79 -13.97 3.71
N LEU A 126 -9.43 -13.01 4.37
CA LEU A 126 -10.75 -12.51 3.97
C LEU A 126 -10.69 -11.80 2.62
N LEU A 127 -9.71 -10.94 2.43
CA LEU A 127 -9.48 -10.21 1.19
C LEU A 127 -9.36 -11.15 -0.01
N GLN A 128 -8.53 -12.18 0.12
CA GLN A 128 -8.26 -13.14 -0.96
C GLN A 128 -9.42 -14.12 -1.26
N ARG A 129 -10.41 -14.19 -0.38
CA ARG A 129 -11.63 -14.94 -0.61
C ARG A 129 -12.68 -14.19 -1.42
N VAL A 130 -12.49 -12.89 -1.64
CA VAL A 130 -13.41 -12.11 -2.49
C VAL A 130 -13.30 -12.62 -3.93
N PRO A 131 -14.41 -13.06 -4.54
CA PRO A 131 -14.40 -13.47 -5.94
C PRO A 131 -13.89 -12.30 -6.81
N VAL A 132 -12.98 -12.58 -7.73
CA VAL A 132 -12.33 -11.55 -8.58
C VAL A 132 -13.39 -10.65 -9.25
N ALA A 133 -14.46 -11.22 -9.80
CA ALA A 133 -15.55 -10.48 -10.45
C ALA A 133 -16.28 -9.49 -9.52
N GLU A 134 -16.10 -9.62 -8.20
CA GLU A 134 -16.82 -8.83 -7.20
C GLU A 134 -15.91 -7.84 -6.45
N THR A 135 -14.68 -7.67 -6.93
CA THR A 135 -13.69 -6.75 -6.34
C THR A 135 -13.86 -5.29 -6.77
N GLY A 136 -14.74 -4.99 -7.73
CA GLY A 136 -14.83 -3.67 -8.35
C GLY A 136 -13.76 -3.38 -9.42
N ILE A 137 -12.78 -4.29 -9.57
CA ILE A 137 -11.71 -4.26 -10.59
C ILE A 137 -11.60 -5.60 -11.34
N GLY A 138 -12.64 -6.42 -11.28
CA GLY A 138 -12.65 -7.79 -11.83
C GLY A 138 -12.43 -7.89 -13.33
N GLU A 139 -12.70 -6.83 -14.08
CA GLU A 139 -12.49 -6.73 -15.53
C GLU A 139 -11.03 -6.43 -15.90
N GLU A 140 -10.18 -6.11 -14.92
CA GLU A 140 -8.78 -5.80 -15.17
C GLU A 140 -7.99 -7.09 -15.42
N ARG A 141 -6.99 -6.96 -16.29
CA ARG A 141 -6.06 -8.07 -16.55
C ARG A 141 -5.22 -8.35 -15.30
N PRO A 142 -5.20 -9.57 -14.78
CA PRO A 142 -4.34 -9.93 -13.67
C PRO A 142 -2.87 -9.70 -13.99
N ALA A 143 -2.12 -9.20 -13.01
CA ALA A 143 -0.68 -9.09 -13.09
C ALA A 143 -0.05 -10.49 -12.99
N THR A 144 0.79 -10.81 -13.96
CA THR A 144 1.65 -12.00 -13.93
C THR A 144 2.95 -11.69 -13.18
N LEU A 145 3.65 -12.73 -12.69
CA LEU A 145 4.96 -12.52 -12.05
C LEU A 145 5.96 -11.88 -13.02
N ASP A 146 5.91 -12.19 -14.30
CA ASP A 146 6.75 -11.53 -15.31
C ASP A 146 6.44 -10.03 -15.43
N SER A 147 5.16 -9.67 -15.44
CA SER A 147 4.76 -8.26 -15.51
C SER A 147 5.13 -7.48 -14.25
N GLU A 148 5.07 -8.13 -13.08
CA GLU A 148 5.50 -7.55 -11.82
C GLU A 148 7.01 -7.34 -11.77
N ILE A 149 7.81 -8.35 -12.15
CA ILE A 149 9.26 -8.19 -12.23
C ILE A 149 9.63 -7.05 -13.20
N ALA A 150 9.01 -7.02 -14.39
CA ALA A 150 9.27 -5.98 -15.37
C ALA A 150 8.89 -4.57 -14.85
N ARG A 151 7.76 -4.44 -14.16
CA ARG A 151 7.29 -3.18 -13.56
C ARG A 151 8.30 -2.62 -12.57
N TRP A 152 8.76 -3.44 -11.63
CA TRP A 152 9.67 -2.98 -10.58
C TRP A 152 11.10 -2.81 -11.09
N THR A 153 11.54 -3.62 -12.06
CA THR A 153 12.82 -3.39 -12.75
C THR A 153 12.81 -2.05 -13.49
N TRP A 154 11.69 -1.68 -14.12
CA TRP A 154 11.56 -0.37 -14.77
C TRP A 154 11.73 0.81 -13.79
N LEU A 155 11.27 0.69 -12.54
CA LEU A 155 11.53 1.68 -11.50
C LEU A 155 12.99 1.63 -11.04
N MET A 156 13.53 0.43 -10.81
CA MET A 156 14.90 0.20 -10.37
C MET A 156 15.93 0.80 -11.33
N ASP A 157 15.74 0.62 -12.64
CA ASP A 157 16.61 1.19 -13.69
C ASP A 157 16.65 2.73 -13.69
N ARG A 158 15.78 3.38 -12.94
CA ARG A 158 15.71 4.84 -12.79
C ARG A 158 16.20 5.33 -11.43
N ALA A 159 16.44 4.42 -10.52
CA ALA A 159 17.03 4.72 -9.22
C ALA A 159 18.50 5.19 -9.39
N PRO A 160 19.08 5.85 -8.40
CA PRO A 160 20.50 6.27 -8.45
C PRO A 160 21.42 5.06 -8.64
N GLU A 161 22.25 5.09 -9.69
CA GLU A 161 23.11 3.98 -10.12
C GLU A 161 24.07 3.53 -9.01
N GLU A 162 24.56 4.46 -8.21
CA GLU A 162 25.46 4.17 -7.09
C GLU A 162 24.87 3.27 -6.00
N LEU A 163 23.52 3.09 -5.98
CA LEU A 163 22.82 2.29 -4.98
C LEU A 163 22.31 0.94 -5.55
N THR A 164 22.39 0.73 -6.86
CA THR A 164 21.68 -0.37 -7.54
C THR A 164 22.60 -1.40 -8.20
N GLY A 165 23.89 -1.44 -7.84
CA GLY A 165 24.88 -2.27 -8.50
C GLY A 165 24.54 -3.77 -8.59
N GLU A 166 23.92 -4.35 -7.57
CA GLU A 166 23.53 -5.77 -7.54
C GLU A 166 22.07 -6.01 -8.04
N ALA A 167 21.33 -4.97 -8.34
CA ALA A 167 19.92 -5.09 -8.75
C ALA A 167 19.70 -5.87 -10.06
N PRO A 168 20.55 -5.73 -11.11
CA PRO A 168 20.40 -6.54 -12.32
C PRO A 168 20.53 -8.05 -12.05
N ALA A 169 21.50 -8.46 -11.23
CA ALA A 169 21.68 -9.88 -10.85
C ALA A 169 20.47 -10.41 -10.07
N ALA A 170 19.94 -9.62 -9.11
CA ALA A 170 18.73 -9.99 -8.38
C ALA A 170 17.51 -10.13 -9.32
N ALA A 171 17.34 -9.22 -10.29
CA ALA A 171 16.26 -9.30 -11.27
C ALA A 171 16.35 -10.55 -12.16
N ASP A 172 17.54 -10.95 -12.57
CA ASP A 172 17.75 -12.15 -13.36
C ASP A 172 17.48 -13.42 -12.55
N LEU A 173 17.88 -13.47 -11.29
CA LEU A 173 17.54 -14.57 -10.38
C LEU A 173 16.03 -14.65 -10.12
N LEU A 174 15.33 -13.52 -9.94
CA LEU A 174 13.86 -13.49 -9.81
C LEU A 174 13.18 -14.11 -11.02
N LYS A 175 13.64 -13.81 -12.24
CA LYS A 175 13.10 -14.40 -13.47
C LYS A 175 13.41 -15.90 -13.57
N ALA A 176 14.64 -16.30 -13.26
CA ALA A 176 15.11 -17.68 -13.39
C ALA A 176 14.46 -18.64 -12.40
N ARG A 177 14.15 -18.16 -11.18
CA ARG A 177 13.62 -18.97 -10.06
C ARG A 177 12.13 -18.71 -9.77
N LYS A 178 11.43 -18.11 -10.71
CA LYS A 178 10.01 -17.76 -10.60
C LYS A 178 9.17 -19.02 -10.32
N PRO A 179 8.33 -19.03 -9.27
CA PRO A 179 7.42 -20.13 -8.98
C PRO A 179 6.31 -20.23 -10.04
N ALA A 180 5.61 -21.34 -10.06
CA ALA A 180 4.40 -21.49 -10.86
C ALA A 180 3.32 -20.52 -10.39
N GLU A 181 2.65 -19.85 -11.30
CA GLU A 181 1.57 -18.93 -10.97
C GLU A 181 0.32 -19.67 -10.53
N ARG A 182 -0.33 -19.17 -9.50
CA ARG A 182 -1.62 -19.62 -8.99
C ARG A 182 -2.76 -18.81 -9.62
N ALA A 183 -4.00 -19.25 -9.41
CA ALA A 183 -5.17 -18.45 -9.76
C ALA A 183 -5.06 -17.07 -9.09
N PRO A 184 -5.29 -15.99 -9.84
CA PRO A 184 -5.15 -14.63 -9.31
C PRO A 184 -6.23 -14.35 -8.26
N VAL A 185 -5.83 -13.58 -7.24
CA VAL A 185 -6.71 -13.04 -6.20
C VAL A 185 -6.59 -11.53 -6.18
N LEU A 186 -7.44 -10.85 -5.40
CA LEU A 186 -7.22 -9.45 -5.08
C LEU A 186 -6.00 -9.33 -4.16
N VAL A 187 -5.05 -8.48 -4.56
CA VAL A 187 -3.82 -8.15 -3.84
C VAL A 187 -3.82 -6.66 -3.55
N HIS A 188 -3.61 -6.31 -2.29
CA HIS A 188 -3.43 -4.91 -1.87
C HIS A 188 -2.13 -4.32 -2.44
N ALA A 189 -1.13 -5.18 -2.56
CA ALA A 189 0.22 -4.90 -3.05
C ALA A 189 1.09 -3.98 -2.16
N ASP A 190 0.52 -3.41 -1.08
CA ASP A 190 1.24 -2.67 -0.03
C ASP A 190 0.66 -3.02 1.35
N PHE A 191 0.50 -4.32 1.59
CA PHE A 191 -0.18 -4.87 2.76
C PHE A 191 0.75 -4.91 3.97
N HIS A 192 0.75 -3.85 4.75
CA HIS A 192 1.56 -3.74 5.97
C HIS A 192 0.84 -2.98 7.08
N TYR A 193 1.34 -3.09 8.31
CA TYR A 193 0.71 -2.54 9.52
C TYR A 193 0.51 -1.02 9.46
N GLY A 194 1.36 -0.29 8.78
CA GLY A 194 1.23 1.17 8.59
C GLY A 194 0.01 1.59 7.77
N ASN A 195 -0.52 0.66 6.95
CA ASN A 195 -1.75 0.87 6.17
C ASN A 195 -3.00 0.31 6.88
N MET A 196 -2.91 0.03 8.19
CA MET A 196 -4.02 -0.51 8.98
C MET A 196 -4.36 0.41 10.14
N LEU A 197 -5.65 0.47 10.48
CA LEU A 197 -6.13 1.01 11.75
C LEU A 197 -6.58 -0.14 12.65
N PHE A 198 -6.31 0.00 13.93
CA PHE A 198 -6.57 -1.02 14.94
C PHE A 198 -7.52 -0.52 16.02
N ARG A 199 -8.31 -1.43 16.57
CA ARG A 199 -9.09 -1.25 17.79
C ARG A 199 -9.07 -2.56 18.57
N ASP A 200 -8.71 -2.51 19.84
CA ASP A 200 -8.61 -3.70 20.73
C ASP A 200 -7.74 -4.84 20.13
N GLY A 201 -6.70 -4.49 19.37
CA GLY A 201 -5.81 -5.43 18.69
C GLY A 201 -6.36 -6.07 17.42
N GLY A 202 -7.57 -5.71 17.00
CA GLY A 202 -8.19 -6.10 15.73
C GLY A 202 -8.00 -5.02 14.66
N VAL A 203 -7.78 -5.43 13.40
CA VAL A 203 -7.77 -4.51 12.25
C VAL A 203 -9.21 -4.05 11.98
N VAL A 204 -9.46 -2.74 12.05
CA VAL A 204 -10.77 -2.12 11.77
C VAL A 204 -10.82 -1.39 10.44
N ALA A 205 -9.67 -1.03 9.87
CA ALA A 205 -9.60 -0.52 8.50
C ALA A 205 -8.28 -0.88 7.83
N LEU A 206 -8.36 -1.25 6.55
CA LEU A 206 -7.22 -1.37 5.63
C LEU A 206 -7.29 -0.19 4.66
N LEU A 207 -6.20 0.58 4.58
CA LEU A 207 -6.09 1.86 3.89
C LEU A 207 -5.13 1.75 2.70
N ASP A 208 -5.11 2.78 1.87
CA ASP A 208 -4.15 3.01 0.77
C ASP A 208 -4.14 1.95 -0.34
N TRP A 209 -5.21 1.92 -1.09
CA TRP A 209 -5.49 0.98 -2.19
C TRP A 209 -4.91 1.40 -3.55
N GLU A 210 -3.95 2.33 -3.58
CA GLU A 210 -3.48 2.99 -4.80
C GLU A 210 -2.76 2.07 -5.79
N ILE A 211 -2.11 0.98 -5.28
CA ILE A 211 -1.41 0.00 -6.12
C ILE A 211 -2.05 -1.39 -6.08
N ALA A 212 -3.25 -1.50 -5.51
CA ALA A 212 -4.00 -2.75 -5.48
C ALA A 212 -4.27 -3.29 -6.89
N GLN A 213 -4.26 -4.61 -7.04
CA GLN A 213 -4.38 -5.28 -8.33
C GLN A 213 -4.89 -6.72 -8.17
N LEU A 214 -5.21 -7.36 -9.29
CA LEU A 214 -5.37 -8.81 -9.32
C LEU A 214 -3.98 -9.45 -9.53
N GLY A 215 -3.60 -10.41 -8.69
CA GLY A 215 -2.24 -10.97 -8.73
C GLY A 215 -2.07 -12.20 -7.86
N GLN A 216 -0.82 -12.50 -7.53
CA GLN A 216 -0.46 -13.73 -6.82
C GLN A 216 -0.65 -13.60 -5.30
N PRO A 217 -1.23 -14.62 -4.63
CA PRO A 217 -1.70 -14.52 -3.24
C PRO A 217 -0.60 -14.26 -2.20
N LEU A 218 0.64 -14.72 -2.42
CA LEU A 218 1.71 -14.58 -1.45
C LEU A 218 2.38 -13.20 -1.44
N LEU A 219 2.07 -12.32 -2.40
CA LEU A 219 2.63 -10.97 -2.48
C LEU A 219 2.34 -10.13 -1.22
N ASP A 220 1.10 -10.16 -0.73
CA ASP A 220 0.71 -9.38 0.45
C ASP A 220 1.28 -9.95 1.75
N LEU A 221 1.38 -11.28 1.88
CA LEU A 221 2.04 -11.89 3.02
C LEU A 221 3.52 -11.51 3.08
N ALA A 222 4.18 -11.44 1.92
CA ALA A 222 5.57 -11.01 1.82
C ALA A 222 5.73 -9.52 2.15
N CYS A 223 4.79 -8.65 1.78
CA CYS A 223 4.79 -7.25 2.22
C CYS A 223 4.76 -7.15 3.75
N LEU A 224 3.88 -7.91 4.39
CA LEU A 224 3.76 -7.93 5.86
C LEU A 224 5.06 -8.40 6.53
N ALA A 225 5.72 -9.43 5.98
CA ALA A 225 6.98 -9.97 6.50
C ALA A 225 8.16 -8.99 6.33
N VAL A 226 8.35 -8.41 5.14
CA VAL A 226 9.45 -7.46 4.89
C VAL A 226 9.41 -6.29 5.85
N VAL A 227 8.21 -5.74 6.09
CA VAL A 227 8.04 -4.64 7.03
C VAL A 227 8.34 -5.07 8.47
N ALA A 228 7.94 -6.29 8.88
CA ALA A 228 8.30 -6.85 10.18
C ALA A 228 9.82 -7.07 10.34
N HIS A 229 10.53 -7.41 9.25
CA HIS A 229 12.00 -7.56 9.27
C HIS A 229 12.72 -6.22 9.44
N ALA A 230 12.24 -5.18 8.80
CA ALA A 230 12.81 -3.84 8.92
C ALA A 230 12.83 -3.33 10.38
N SER A 231 11.90 -3.83 11.23
CA SER A 231 11.89 -3.55 12.66
C SER A 231 13.03 -4.17 13.45
N ARG A 232 13.50 -5.33 13.01
CA ARG A 232 14.48 -6.10 13.81
C ARG A 232 15.87 -5.46 13.79
N THR A 233 16.15 -4.60 12.85
CA THR A 233 17.45 -3.95 12.70
C THR A 233 17.58 -2.66 13.50
N GLY A 234 16.56 -2.27 14.28
CA GLY A 234 16.60 -1.10 15.18
C GLY A 234 16.56 0.26 14.48
N GLU A 235 16.45 0.27 13.16
CA GLU A 235 16.26 1.48 12.36
C GLU A 235 14.81 1.51 11.88
N ASP A 236 14.13 2.66 12.00
CA ASP A 236 12.79 2.88 11.43
C ASP A 236 12.87 2.95 9.89
N ARG A 237 13.20 1.80 9.27
CA ARG A 237 13.46 1.70 7.82
C ARG A 237 12.21 1.81 6.97
N VAL A 238 11.03 1.58 7.55
CA VAL A 238 9.75 1.71 6.85
C VAL A 238 8.78 2.46 7.77
N PRO A 239 8.23 3.61 7.35
CA PRO A 239 7.28 4.36 8.18
C PRO A 239 6.08 3.50 8.56
N GLY A 240 5.73 3.51 9.85
CA GLY A 240 4.55 2.78 10.38
C GLY A 240 4.63 1.26 10.33
N GLY A 241 5.75 0.69 9.92
CA GLY A 241 5.84 -0.74 9.68
C GLY A 241 6.64 -1.53 10.69
N GLY A 242 7.59 -0.85 11.28
CA GLY A 242 8.69 -1.48 12.00
C GLY A 242 8.40 -2.02 13.37
N ALA A 243 7.22 -1.83 13.89
CA ALA A 243 6.94 -2.06 15.29
C ALA A 243 6.41 -3.47 15.62
N VAL A 244 5.82 -4.19 14.65
CA VAL A 244 5.31 -5.56 14.87
C VAL A 244 6.33 -6.57 14.38
N SER A 245 7.04 -7.20 15.31
CA SER A 245 8.01 -8.25 14.99
C SER A 245 7.48 -9.61 15.42
N VAL A 246 7.29 -10.50 14.44
CA VAL A 246 7.03 -11.92 14.65
C VAL A 246 7.96 -12.74 13.75
N PRO A 247 8.36 -13.97 14.14
CA PRO A 247 9.12 -14.85 13.25
C PRO A 247 8.32 -15.19 11.97
N ASP A 248 9.00 -15.34 10.84
CA ASP A 248 8.35 -15.68 9.57
C ASP A 248 7.57 -16.98 9.67
N GLY A 249 8.11 -18.00 10.34
CA GLY A 249 7.41 -19.26 10.57
C GLY A 249 6.03 -19.07 11.21
N VAL A 250 5.89 -18.10 12.11
CA VAL A 250 4.59 -17.77 12.73
C VAL A 250 3.63 -17.19 11.70
N LEU A 251 4.09 -16.29 10.82
CA LEU A 251 3.25 -15.73 9.74
C LEU A 251 2.85 -16.82 8.74
N LEU A 252 3.81 -17.69 8.38
CA LEU A 252 3.58 -18.81 7.46
C LEU A 252 2.57 -19.80 8.02
N ASP A 253 2.70 -20.18 9.30
CA ASP A 253 1.76 -21.08 9.99
C ASP A 253 0.35 -20.46 10.06
N MET A 254 0.25 -19.18 10.43
CA MET A 254 -1.03 -18.45 10.48
C MET A 254 -1.70 -18.38 9.11
N TYR A 255 -0.92 -18.19 8.06
CA TYR A 255 -1.44 -18.10 6.69
C TYR A 255 -1.66 -19.49 6.07
N GLY A 256 -0.81 -20.45 6.34
CA GLY A 256 -0.75 -21.77 5.71
C GLY A 256 0.03 -21.73 4.39
N ALA A 257 1.17 -21.01 4.38
CA ALA A 257 2.04 -20.89 3.22
C ALA A 257 3.20 -21.90 3.27
N ASP A 258 3.64 -22.36 2.09
CA ASP A 258 4.86 -23.15 1.96
C ASP A 258 6.09 -22.25 2.09
N PRO A 259 7.08 -22.57 2.97
CA PRO A 259 8.25 -21.73 3.19
C PRO A 259 9.15 -21.58 1.96
N GLU A 260 9.28 -22.64 1.12
CA GLU A 260 10.13 -22.60 -0.06
C GLU A 260 9.55 -21.68 -1.13
N GLU A 261 8.25 -21.80 -1.39
CA GLU A 261 7.56 -20.89 -2.30
C GLU A 261 7.56 -19.44 -1.78
N PHE A 262 7.31 -19.27 -0.48
CA PHE A 262 7.28 -17.94 0.16
C PHE A 262 8.61 -17.20 0.05
N ARG A 263 9.74 -17.90 0.11
CA ARG A 263 11.08 -17.31 0.03
C ARG A 263 11.28 -16.49 -1.25
N TRP A 264 10.75 -16.95 -2.38
CA TRP A 264 10.80 -16.20 -3.63
C TRP A 264 9.98 -14.89 -3.53
N TYR A 265 8.75 -14.95 -2.98
CA TYR A 265 7.90 -13.77 -2.81
C TYR A 265 8.51 -12.76 -1.82
N LEU A 266 9.20 -13.24 -0.81
CA LEU A 266 9.93 -12.40 0.13
C LEU A 266 11.06 -11.65 -0.58
N ALA A 267 11.88 -12.35 -1.37
CA ALA A 267 12.96 -11.77 -2.17
C ALA A 267 12.42 -10.74 -3.18
N PHE A 268 11.34 -11.10 -3.89
CA PHE A 268 10.67 -10.19 -4.81
C PHE A 268 10.17 -8.92 -4.11
N THR A 269 9.63 -9.04 -2.91
CA THR A 269 9.10 -7.90 -2.17
C THR A 269 10.22 -6.98 -1.67
N TYR A 270 11.36 -7.50 -1.24
CA TYR A 270 12.55 -6.70 -0.97
C TYR A 270 12.99 -5.92 -2.22
N TYR A 271 13.09 -6.58 -3.37
CA TYR A 271 13.44 -5.93 -4.63
C TYR A 271 12.43 -4.84 -5.02
N LYS A 272 11.13 -5.11 -4.85
CA LYS A 272 10.05 -4.14 -5.08
C LYS A 272 10.20 -2.89 -4.21
N TYR A 273 10.37 -3.03 -2.90
CA TYR A 273 10.51 -1.86 -2.02
C TYR A 273 11.80 -1.09 -2.28
N ALA A 274 12.91 -1.77 -2.58
CA ALA A 274 14.13 -1.10 -3.02
C ALA A 274 13.89 -0.26 -4.29
N SER A 275 13.12 -0.80 -5.25
CA SER A 275 12.75 -0.09 -6.48
C SER A 275 11.91 1.16 -6.20
N ILE A 276 10.92 1.05 -5.30
CA ILE A 276 10.05 2.17 -4.91
C ILE A 276 10.88 3.27 -4.22
N PHE A 277 11.73 2.91 -3.26
CA PHE A 277 12.55 3.87 -2.53
C PHE A 277 13.58 4.54 -3.45
N GLY A 278 14.25 3.76 -4.31
CA GLY A 278 15.22 4.29 -5.25
C GLY A 278 14.59 5.24 -6.28
N TYR A 279 13.43 4.90 -6.81
CA TYR A 279 12.69 5.76 -7.73
C TYR A 279 12.24 7.07 -7.06
N ASN A 280 11.71 6.99 -5.84
CA ASN A 280 11.31 8.17 -5.09
C ASN A 280 12.51 9.05 -4.72
N LEU A 281 13.65 8.47 -4.36
CA LEU A 281 14.90 9.19 -4.14
C LEU A 281 15.35 9.94 -5.41
N MET A 282 15.28 9.30 -6.56
CA MET A 282 15.56 9.96 -7.85
C MET A 282 14.61 11.15 -8.10
N LEU A 283 13.31 10.99 -7.81
CA LEU A 283 12.34 12.08 -7.94
C LEU A 283 12.62 13.22 -6.95
N HIS A 284 13.02 12.90 -5.71
CA HIS A 284 13.45 13.88 -4.71
C HIS A 284 14.65 14.69 -5.22
N ARG A 285 15.73 14.02 -5.62
CA ARG A 285 16.95 14.65 -6.11
C ARG A 285 16.76 15.52 -7.36
N ARG A 286 15.73 15.18 -8.16
CA ARG A 286 15.31 15.99 -9.34
C ARG A 286 14.32 17.11 -9.00
N GLY A 287 13.98 17.32 -7.73
CA GLY A 287 13.00 18.31 -7.30
C GLY A 287 11.55 18.05 -7.77
N LYS A 288 11.27 16.84 -8.29
CA LYS A 288 9.94 16.43 -8.74
C LYS A 288 9.04 16.02 -7.57
N ARG A 289 9.63 15.50 -6.50
CA ARG A 289 8.97 15.07 -5.26
C ARG A 289 9.91 15.36 -4.09
N PRO A 290 10.10 16.63 -3.71
CA PRO A 290 11.06 17.00 -2.68
C PRO A 290 10.57 16.51 -1.31
N ASP A 291 11.29 15.53 -0.74
CA ASP A 291 11.10 15.01 0.60
C ASP A 291 12.43 14.44 1.11
N PRO A 292 13.06 15.07 2.12
CA PRO A 292 14.37 14.65 2.65
C PRO A 292 14.40 13.22 3.19
N VAL A 293 13.28 12.65 3.58
CA VAL A 293 13.16 11.27 4.09
C VAL A 293 13.73 10.24 3.11
N TYR A 294 13.73 10.53 1.81
CA TYR A 294 14.28 9.60 0.81
C TYR A 294 15.80 9.49 0.86
N GLU A 295 16.53 10.52 1.30
CA GLU A 295 17.98 10.42 1.51
C GLU A 295 18.32 9.52 2.71
N GLU A 296 17.47 9.45 3.71
CA GLU A 296 17.61 8.56 4.86
C GLU A 296 17.43 7.07 4.48
N ARG A 297 16.87 6.80 3.29
CA ARG A 297 16.58 5.43 2.79
C ARG A 297 17.68 4.84 1.91
N THR A 298 18.78 5.53 1.69
CA THR A 298 19.87 5.07 0.81
C THR A 298 20.44 3.71 1.24
N THR A 299 20.73 3.54 2.53
CA THR A 299 21.19 2.25 3.09
C THR A 299 20.13 1.17 2.94
N THR A 300 18.86 1.49 3.19
CA THR A 300 17.73 0.54 3.03
C THR A 300 17.62 0.01 1.61
N ILE A 301 17.85 0.86 0.58
CA ILE A 301 17.82 0.43 -0.82
C ILE A 301 18.87 -0.63 -1.07
N VAL A 302 20.12 -0.39 -0.65
CA VAL A 302 21.23 -1.32 -0.84
C VAL A 302 20.99 -2.63 -0.09
N ASP A 303 20.60 -2.55 1.19
CA ASP A 303 20.35 -3.72 2.02
C ASP A 303 19.21 -4.58 1.47
N PHE A 304 18.15 -3.97 0.96
CA PHE A 304 17.01 -4.69 0.40
C PHE A 304 17.36 -5.41 -0.90
N ILE A 305 18.20 -4.82 -1.75
CA ILE A 305 18.73 -5.49 -2.95
C ILE A 305 19.60 -6.69 -2.53
N ALA A 306 20.47 -6.52 -1.55
CA ALA A 306 21.35 -7.57 -1.06
C ALA A 306 20.55 -8.74 -0.41
N GLU A 307 19.51 -8.44 0.40
CA GLU A 307 18.63 -9.47 0.97
C GLU A 307 17.83 -10.21 -0.11
N ALA A 308 17.33 -9.49 -1.13
CA ALA A 308 16.66 -10.13 -2.27
C ALA A 308 17.60 -11.12 -2.97
N HIS A 309 18.82 -10.70 -3.26
CA HIS A 309 19.84 -11.54 -3.90
C HIS A 309 20.18 -12.78 -3.04
N LYS A 310 20.47 -12.59 -1.77
CA LYS A 310 20.82 -13.64 -0.81
C LYS A 310 19.71 -14.70 -0.68
N LEU A 311 18.43 -14.29 -0.57
CA LEU A 311 17.29 -15.20 -0.49
C LEU A 311 17.15 -16.05 -1.75
N LEU A 312 17.47 -15.49 -2.92
CA LEU A 312 17.43 -16.20 -4.17
C LEU A 312 18.65 -17.10 -4.37
N ASP A 313 19.82 -16.75 -3.86
CA ASP A 313 21.06 -17.52 -4.05
C ASP A 313 21.10 -18.76 -3.14
N ALA A 314 20.47 -18.73 -1.98
CA ALA A 314 20.43 -19.81 -1.00
C ALA A 314 19.55 -21.02 -1.38
N GLY A 315 18.91 -21.05 -2.54
CA GLY A 315 18.08 -22.12 -3.10
C GLY A 315 18.56 -22.50 -4.49
#